data_937263dd5b5b53fd5b78228318579075
#
_entry.id   937263dd5b5b53fd5b78228318579075
#
_cell.length_a   1.000
_cell.length_b   1.000
_cell.length_c   1.000
_cell.angle_alpha   90.00
_cell.angle_beta   90.00
_cell.angle_gamma   90.00
#
_symmetry.space_group_name_H-M   'P 1'
#
loop_
_entity.id
_entity.type
_entity.pdbx_description
1 polymer ?
#
loop_
_entity_poly.entity_id
_entity_poly.type
_entity_poly.pdbx_seq_one_letter_code
_entity_poly.pdbx_strand_id
1 'polypeptide(L)'
;LIVYAFGETLPKRLGKRIPDLSARIISYPLAFFLILFAPLTIVFYGISKGVSFLFPKKEEPELTEDDFNSVLENNEEQGALEENETDLIQAGFDFTDTSVEKVFTPKKKRFTINLEGRTAKKLLQIVYKVPYSRIPMYFRTQDKIVGILVVKKFLAAYYENPNRKVASVLDKPFIVSRNIRMDDVLDGFRSHHTEIALVYEKETLLGRITTEDVLEELVGTISEKGTKSHEA
;
A
#
# COMPACT_ATOMS: atom_id res chain seq x y z
N LEU A 1 46.13 -1.78 -16.03
CA LEU A 1 46.09 -2.03 -14.59
C LEU A 1 46.57 -0.82 -13.76
N ILE A 2 47.74 -0.25 -14.03
CA ILE A 2 48.31 0.91 -13.34
C ILE A 2 47.41 2.15 -13.49
N VAL A 3 46.98 2.47 -14.70
CA VAL A 3 46.10 3.60 -14.98
C VAL A 3 44.73 3.46 -14.28
N TYR A 4 44.18 2.27 -14.25
CA TYR A 4 42.95 1.97 -13.52
C TYR A 4 43.11 2.11 -12.00
N ALA A 5 44.19 1.54 -11.45
CA ALA A 5 44.45 1.61 -10.01
C ALA A 5 44.65 3.06 -9.51
N PHE A 6 45.46 3.85 -10.22
CA PHE A 6 45.78 5.23 -9.80
C PHE A 6 44.79 6.27 -10.31
N GLY A 7 44.18 6.06 -11.47
CA GLY A 7 43.26 7.02 -12.09
C GLY A 7 41.83 6.91 -11.56
N GLU A 8 41.39 5.72 -11.14
CA GLU A 8 40.00 5.50 -10.73
C GLU A 8 39.89 4.95 -9.30
N THR A 9 40.53 3.81 -9.00
CA THR A 9 40.27 3.09 -7.75
C THR A 9 40.80 3.85 -6.52
N LEU A 10 42.03 4.40 -6.60
CA LEU A 10 42.69 5.06 -5.50
C LEU A 10 42.04 6.40 -5.12
N PRO A 11 41.71 7.31 -6.06
CA PRO A 11 40.98 8.54 -5.76
C PRO A 11 39.61 8.27 -5.18
N LYS A 12 38.89 7.27 -5.69
CA LYS A 12 37.54 6.88 -5.25
C LYS A 12 37.54 6.37 -3.79
N ARG A 13 38.54 5.53 -3.45
CA ARG A 13 38.71 5.02 -2.08
C ARG A 13 39.14 6.10 -1.10
N LEU A 14 40.05 7.00 -1.50
CA LEU A 14 40.48 8.13 -0.67
C LEU A 14 39.33 9.09 -0.40
N GLY A 15 38.53 9.43 -1.43
CA GLY A 15 37.37 10.30 -1.28
C GLY A 15 36.31 9.74 -0.32
N LYS A 16 36.07 8.42 -0.37
CA LYS A 16 35.14 7.76 0.56
C LYS A 16 35.68 7.72 2.01
N ARG A 17 36.99 7.63 2.20
CA ARG A 17 37.59 7.47 3.53
C ARG A 17 37.71 8.80 4.31
N ILE A 18 37.93 9.91 3.61
CA ILE A 18 38.07 11.26 4.20
C ILE A 18 37.26 12.28 3.38
N PRO A 19 35.91 12.19 3.42
CA PRO A 19 35.04 12.98 2.53
C PRO A 19 35.19 14.48 2.71
N ASP A 20 35.27 14.99 3.94
CA ASP A 20 35.32 16.42 4.25
C ASP A 20 36.63 17.08 3.75
N LEU A 21 37.75 16.41 3.98
CA LEU A 21 39.07 16.93 3.54
C LEU A 21 39.18 16.87 2.02
N SER A 22 38.73 15.79 1.41
CA SER A 22 38.71 15.62 -0.06
C SER A 22 37.84 16.67 -0.74
N ALA A 23 36.63 16.91 -0.20
CA ALA A 23 35.71 17.92 -0.71
C ALA A 23 36.33 19.33 -0.60
N ARG A 24 36.98 19.66 0.51
CA ARG A 24 37.61 20.97 0.74
C ARG A 24 38.78 21.23 -0.21
N ILE A 25 39.64 20.23 -0.46
CA ILE A 25 40.78 20.37 -1.37
C ILE A 25 40.32 20.49 -2.82
N ILE A 26 39.33 19.67 -3.24
CA ILE A 26 38.85 19.62 -4.61
C ILE A 26 37.95 20.81 -4.94
N SER A 27 37.30 21.45 -3.97
CA SER A 27 36.42 22.58 -4.20
C SER A 27 37.09 23.76 -4.89
N TYR A 28 38.33 24.07 -4.58
CA TYR A 28 39.07 25.19 -5.19
C TYR A 28 39.33 25.01 -6.70
N PRO A 29 39.97 23.89 -7.13
CA PRO A 29 40.16 23.66 -8.56
C PRO A 29 38.82 23.46 -9.30
N LEU A 30 37.82 22.84 -8.65
CA LEU A 30 36.51 22.71 -9.23
C LEU A 30 35.83 24.06 -9.46
N ALA A 31 35.87 24.97 -8.46
CA ALA A 31 35.35 26.32 -8.61
C ALA A 31 36.05 27.09 -9.73
N PHE A 32 37.36 26.95 -9.85
CA PHE A 32 38.11 27.57 -10.97
C PHE A 32 37.60 27.06 -12.35
N PHE A 33 37.44 25.76 -12.50
CA PHE A 33 36.91 25.19 -13.75
C PHE A 33 35.44 25.57 -14.01
N LEU A 34 34.61 25.63 -12.98
CA LEU A 34 33.23 26.08 -13.11
C LEU A 34 33.14 27.53 -13.63
N ILE A 35 33.97 28.42 -13.10
CA ILE A 35 34.02 29.82 -13.55
C ILE A 35 34.59 29.92 -14.98
N LEU A 36 35.64 29.17 -15.28
CA LEU A 36 36.26 29.15 -16.59
C LEU A 36 35.29 28.66 -17.70
N PHE A 37 34.51 27.63 -17.39
CA PHE A 37 33.55 27.03 -18.32
C PHE A 37 32.15 27.64 -18.25
N ALA A 38 31.88 28.53 -17.28
CA ALA A 38 30.55 29.18 -17.13
C ALA A 38 30.04 29.81 -18.43
N PRO A 39 30.83 30.63 -19.20
CA PRO A 39 30.36 31.22 -20.44
C PRO A 39 29.97 30.17 -21.49
N LEU A 40 30.74 29.09 -21.58
CA LEU A 40 30.43 27.98 -22.46
C LEU A 40 29.14 27.26 -22.07
N THR A 41 28.96 27.02 -20.79
CA THR A 41 27.75 26.38 -20.23
C THR A 41 26.51 27.23 -20.53
N ILE A 42 26.58 28.56 -20.38
CA ILE A 42 25.47 29.47 -20.67
C ILE A 42 25.05 29.39 -22.12
N VAL A 43 26.05 29.33 -23.07
CA VAL A 43 25.76 29.20 -24.49
C VAL A 43 25.06 27.88 -24.81
N PHE A 44 25.57 26.76 -24.28
CA PHE A 44 24.93 25.46 -24.45
C PHE A 44 23.55 25.37 -23.82
N TYR A 45 23.36 25.96 -22.63
CA TYR A 45 22.05 26.05 -21.99
C TYR A 45 21.04 26.84 -22.84
N GLY A 46 21.49 27.97 -23.43
CA GLY A 46 20.66 28.76 -24.34
C GLY A 46 20.24 27.97 -25.59
N ILE A 47 21.18 27.23 -26.18
CA ILE A 47 20.91 26.38 -27.35
C ILE A 47 19.95 25.24 -26.96
N SER A 48 20.20 24.56 -25.85
CA SER A 48 19.34 23.48 -25.33
C SER A 48 17.91 23.97 -25.08
N LYS A 49 17.75 25.15 -24.47
CA LYS A 49 16.44 25.75 -24.23
C LYS A 49 15.72 26.14 -25.53
N GLY A 50 16.47 26.61 -26.53
CA GLY A 50 15.94 26.89 -27.86
C GLY A 50 15.45 25.63 -28.58
N VAL A 51 16.22 24.55 -28.50
CA VAL A 51 15.85 23.23 -29.06
C VAL A 51 14.65 22.64 -28.32
N SER A 52 14.60 22.75 -26.99
CA SER A 52 13.46 22.28 -26.20
C SER A 52 12.16 23.00 -26.50
N PHE A 53 12.22 24.24 -27.01
CA PHE A 53 11.05 24.99 -27.47
C PHE A 53 10.50 24.46 -28.81
N LEU A 54 11.36 23.92 -29.66
CA LEU A 54 10.95 23.34 -30.95
C LEU A 54 10.37 21.91 -30.81
N PHE A 55 10.75 21.20 -29.74
CA PHE A 55 10.23 19.86 -29.44
C PHE A 55 9.32 19.98 -28.21
N PRO A 56 8.04 19.61 -28.32
CA PRO A 56 7.18 19.56 -27.14
C PRO A 56 7.84 18.67 -26.09
N LYS A 57 7.91 19.15 -24.84
CA LYS A 57 8.36 18.32 -23.71
C LYS A 57 7.59 17.00 -23.78
N LYS A 58 8.30 15.91 -24.06
CA LYS A 58 7.82 14.61 -23.64
C LYS A 58 7.65 14.74 -22.13
N GLU A 59 6.48 14.46 -21.64
CA GLU A 59 6.26 14.28 -20.21
C GLU A 59 7.44 13.48 -19.68
N GLU A 60 8.04 13.95 -18.60
CA GLU A 60 9.12 13.21 -17.96
C GLU A 60 8.60 11.78 -17.81
N PRO A 61 9.32 10.77 -18.27
CA PRO A 61 8.82 9.40 -18.15
C PRO A 61 8.49 9.21 -16.67
N GLU A 62 7.24 8.93 -16.38
CA GLU A 62 6.85 8.47 -15.05
C GLU A 62 7.82 7.33 -14.73
N LEU A 63 8.46 7.39 -13.56
CA LEU A 63 9.36 6.34 -13.11
C LEU A 63 8.59 5.03 -13.26
N THR A 64 9.07 4.19 -14.17
CA THR A 64 8.48 2.89 -14.39
C THR A 64 8.88 1.97 -13.22
N GLU A 65 8.11 0.91 -12.98
CA GLU A 65 8.48 -0.12 -11.98
C GLU A 65 9.90 -0.66 -12.24
N ASP A 66 10.29 -0.81 -13.51
CA ASP A 66 11.63 -1.26 -13.90
C ASP A 66 12.72 -0.26 -13.50
N ASP A 67 12.47 1.06 -13.65
CA ASP A 67 13.41 2.10 -13.23
C ASP A 67 13.57 2.09 -11.70
N PHE A 68 12.45 1.89 -10.99
CA PHE A 68 12.44 1.84 -9.52
C PHE A 68 13.16 0.58 -9.01
N ASN A 69 12.89 -0.59 -9.59
CA ASN A 69 13.57 -1.84 -9.25
C ASN A 69 15.08 -1.72 -9.49
N SER A 70 15.50 -1.10 -10.60
CA SER A 70 16.91 -0.83 -10.88
C SER A 70 17.57 0.07 -9.82
N VAL A 71 16.83 1.02 -9.26
CA VAL A 71 17.33 1.89 -8.18
C VAL A 71 17.47 1.09 -6.89
N LEU A 72 16.51 0.21 -6.57
CA LEU A 72 16.57 -0.65 -5.39
C LEU A 72 17.77 -1.60 -5.44
N GLU A 73 17.94 -2.34 -6.55
CA GLU A 73 19.07 -3.27 -6.77
C GLU A 73 20.42 -2.55 -6.66
N ASN A 74 20.55 -1.37 -7.26
CA ASN A 74 21.77 -0.57 -7.17
C ASN A 74 22.09 -0.12 -5.72
N ASN A 75 21.08 0.20 -4.92
CA ASN A 75 21.30 0.61 -3.53
C ASN A 75 21.62 -0.59 -2.62
N GLU A 76 21.07 -1.76 -2.91
CA GLU A 76 21.40 -3.02 -2.23
C GLU A 76 22.85 -3.42 -2.53
N GLU A 77 23.28 -3.45 -3.82
CA GLU A 77 24.67 -3.72 -4.22
C GLU A 77 25.68 -2.74 -3.59
N GLN A 78 25.28 -1.49 -3.34
CA GLN A 78 26.11 -0.49 -2.68
C GLN A 78 26.11 -0.61 -1.16
N GLY A 79 25.28 -1.51 -0.60
CA GLY A 79 25.10 -1.70 0.84
C GLY A 79 24.42 -0.53 1.55
N ALA A 80 23.62 0.24 0.80
CA ALA A 80 22.81 1.33 1.34
C ALA A 80 21.45 0.85 1.86
N LEU A 81 20.98 -0.30 1.37
CA LEU A 81 19.79 -1.02 1.83
C LEU A 81 20.20 -2.46 2.18
N GLU A 82 19.58 -3.02 3.21
CA GLU A 82 19.66 -4.44 3.49
C GLU A 82 18.64 -5.19 2.60
N GLU A 83 18.95 -6.45 2.26
CA GLU A 83 18.06 -7.31 1.44
C GLU A 83 16.62 -7.32 1.97
N ASN A 84 16.45 -7.45 3.29
CA ASN A 84 15.13 -7.40 3.94
C ASN A 84 14.38 -6.08 3.75
N GLU A 85 15.10 -4.95 3.66
CA GLU A 85 14.51 -3.64 3.42
C GLU A 85 14.03 -3.50 1.98
N THR A 86 14.80 -4.02 1.03
CA THR A 86 14.43 -4.09 -0.39
C THR A 86 13.17 -4.92 -0.59
N ASP A 87 13.12 -6.11 0.03
CA ASP A 87 11.95 -7.01 -0.01
C ASP A 87 10.69 -6.34 0.57
N LEU A 88 10.84 -5.60 1.68
CA LEU A 88 9.73 -4.89 2.30
C LEU A 88 9.15 -3.79 1.40
N ILE A 89 10.04 -3.02 0.77
CA ILE A 89 9.66 -1.95 -0.16
C ILE A 89 8.92 -2.55 -1.36
N GLN A 90 9.46 -3.61 -1.95
CA GLN A 90 8.84 -4.28 -3.10
C GLN A 90 7.47 -4.89 -2.74
N ALA A 91 7.36 -5.53 -1.56
CA ALA A 91 6.08 -6.05 -1.07
C ALA A 91 5.03 -4.94 -0.90
N GLY A 92 5.45 -3.75 -0.46
CA GLY A 92 4.57 -2.59 -0.38
C GLY A 92 4.03 -2.14 -1.75
N PHE A 93 4.85 -2.18 -2.80
CA PHE A 93 4.41 -1.89 -4.17
C PHE A 93 3.44 -2.95 -4.70
N ASP A 94 3.79 -4.22 -4.58
CA ASP A 94 2.94 -5.33 -5.02
C ASP A 94 1.57 -5.31 -4.33
N PHE A 95 1.54 -4.89 -3.05
CA PHE A 95 0.30 -4.71 -2.31
C PHE A 95 -0.57 -3.59 -2.90
N THR A 96 0.02 -2.45 -3.27
CA THR A 96 -0.74 -1.35 -3.89
C THR A 96 -1.36 -1.75 -5.23
N ASP A 97 -0.71 -2.60 -6.00
CA ASP A 97 -1.21 -3.09 -7.28
C ASP A 97 -2.17 -4.29 -7.16
N THR A 98 -2.27 -4.85 -5.96
CA THR A 98 -3.20 -5.96 -5.71
C THR A 98 -4.64 -5.45 -5.62
N SER A 99 -5.54 -6.10 -6.36
CA SER A 99 -6.98 -5.82 -6.30
C SER A 99 -7.69 -6.66 -5.25
N VAL A 100 -8.79 -6.13 -4.72
CA VAL A 100 -9.67 -6.84 -3.77
C VAL A 100 -10.13 -8.21 -4.29
N GLU A 101 -10.23 -8.37 -5.60
CA GLU A 101 -10.64 -9.63 -6.24
C GLU A 101 -9.79 -10.82 -5.82
N LYS A 102 -8.50 -10.61 -5.57
CA LYS A 102 -7.55 -11.69 -5.20
C LYS A 102 -7.70 -12.12 -3.74
N VAL A 103 -8.14 -11.22 -2.86
CA VAL A 103 -8.01 -11.37 -1.40
C VAL A 103 -9.35 -11.56 -0.69
N PHE A 104 -10.47 -11.03 -1.22
CA PHE A 104 -11.74 -11.03 -0.51
C PHE A 104 -12.26 -12.44 -0.17
N THR A 105 -12.89 -12.59 0.99
CA THR A 105 -13.58 -13.82 1.39
C THR A 105 -14.90 -13.97 0.65
N PRO A 106 -15.07 -15.04 -0.21
CA PRO A 106 -16.27 -15.23 -1.01
C PRO A 106 -17.55 -15.43 -0.19
N LYS A 107 -18.70 -15.16 -0.80
CA LYS A 107 -20.05 -15.29 -0.23
C LYS A 107 -20.29 -16.63 0.47
N LYS A 108 -19.82 -17.73 -0.09
CA LYS A 108 -19.99 -19.09 0.45
C LYS A 108 -19.32 -19.31 1.82
N LYS A 109 -18.27 -18.54 2.13
CA LYS A 109 -17.50 -18.64 3.39
C LYS A 109 -17.90 -17.59 4.44
N ARG A 110 -18.83 -16.67 4.11
CA ARG A 110 -19.21 -15.60 5.03
C ARG A 110 -20.32 -16.02 5.97
N PHE A 111 -20.34 -15.42 7.15
CA PHE A 111 -21.45 -15.51 8.09
C PHE A 111 -22.33 -14.27 8.00
N THR A 112 -23.63 -14.46 7.78
CA THR A 112 -24.62 -13.37 7.70
C THR A 112 -25.89 -13.77 8.44
N ILE A 113 -26.64 -12.80 8.99
CA ILE A 113 -27.88 -13.06 9.72
C ILE A 113 -29.03 -12.34 9.01
N ASN A 114 -30.17 -13.06 8.83
CA ASN A 114 -31.41 -12.44 8.39
C ASN A 114 -32.00 -11.57 9.52
N LEU A 115 -32.30 -10.31 9.23
CA LEU A 115 -32.89 -9.37 10.18
C LEU A 115 -34.41 -9.58 10.32
N GLU A 116 -35.07 -10.18 9.30
CA GLU A 116 -36.53 -10.33 9.24
C GLU A 116 -37.05 -11.18 10.41
N GLY A 117 -38.01 -10.64 11.15
CA GLY A 117 -38.63 -11.32 12.33
C GLY A 117 -37.69 -11.55 13.52
N ARG A 118 -36.52 -10.94 13.56
CA ARG A 118 -35.54 -11.07 14.65
C ARG A 118 -35.78 -10.02 15.74
N THR A 119 -36.02 -10.51 16.94
CA THR A 119 -36.00 -9.67 18.17
C THR A 119 -34.57 -9.62 18.71
N ALA A 120 -34.25 -8.58 19.47
CA ALA A 120 -32.94 -8.44 20.11
C ALA A 120 -32.61 -9.66 20.99
N LYS A 121 -33.59 -10.23 21.71
CA LYS A 121 -33.41 -11.45 22.53
C LYS A 121 -33.01 -12.68 21.72
N LYS A 122 -33.64 -12.90 20.55
CA LYS A 122 -33.27 -14.01 19.65
C LYS A 122 -31.86 -13.80 19.03
N LEU A 123 -31.55 -12.55 18.71
CA LEU A 123 -30.24 -12.21 18.14
C LEU A 123 -29.12 -12.41 19.16
N LEU A 124 -29.33 -12.06 20.41
CA LEU A 124 -28.42 -12.28 21.54
C LEU A 124 -27.97 -13.74 21.62
N GLN A 125 -28.92 -14.69 21.53
CA GLN A 125 -28.63 -16.12 21.57
C GLN A 125 -27.74 -16.61 20.42
N ILE A 126 -27.81 -15.94 19.26
CA ILE A 126 -26.98 -16.28 18.09
C ILE A 126 -25.58 -15.67 18.28
N VAL A 127 -25.51 -14.41 18.68
CA VAL A 127 -24.26 -13.68 18.86
C VAL A 127 -23.33 -14.34 19.88
N TYR A 128 -23.86 -14.91 20.94
CA TYR A 128 -23.06 -15.66 21.93
C TYR A 128 -22.44 -16.99 21.40
N LYS A 129 -22.96 -17.49 20.27
CA LYS A 129 -22.50 -18.78 19.69
C LYS A 129 -21.52 -18.61 18.55
N VAL A 130 -21.28 -17.39 18.10
CA VAL A 130 -20.46 -17.12 16.92
C VAL A 130 -19.23 -16.29 17.28
N PRO A 131 -18.07 -16.57 16.70
CA PRO A 131 -16.81 -15.90 17.04
C PRO A 131 -16.61 -14.58 16.26
N TYR A 132 -17.66 -13.97 15.74
CA TYR A 132 -17.56 -12.81 14.88
C TYR A 132 -17.89 -11.51 15.63
N SER A 133 -17.00 -10.52 15.54
CA SER A 133 -17.20 -9.19 16.11
C SER A 133 -18.11 -8.28 15.27
N ARG A 134 -18.14 -8.53 13.95
CA ARG A 134 -18.95 -7.78 12.97
C ARG A 134 -19.70 -8.74 12.07
N ILE A 135 -21.02 -8.57 12.00
CA ILE A 135 -21.89 -9.50 11.30
C ILE A 135 -22.76 -8.73 10.32
N PRO A 136 -22.63 -8.98 9.00
CA PRO A 136 -23.52 -8.39 8.03
C PRO A 136 -24.96 -8.90 8.21
N MET A 137 -25.89 -7.97 8.27
CA MET A 137 -27.33 -8.24 8.43
C MET A 137 -28.02 -8.03 7.09
N TYR A 138 -28.77 -9.03 6.63
CA TYR A 138 -29.54 -8.93 5.39
C TYR A 138 -31.05 -8.92 5.64
N PHE A 139 -31.80 -8.42 4.65
CA PHE A 139 -33.26 -8.42 4.68
C PHE A 139 -33.81 -9.08 3.43
N ARG A 140 -34.61 -10.12 3.59
CA ARG A 140 -35.21 -10.98 2.55
C ARG A 140 -34.18 -11.79 1.76
N THR A 141 -33.31 -11.16 1.00
CA THR A 141 -32.29 -11.82 0.18
C THR A 141 -30.91 -11.54 0.74
N GLN A 142 -30.01 -12.53 0.66
CA GLN A 142 -28.64 -12.40 1.16
C GLN A 142 -27.80 -11.33 0.44
N ASP A 143 -28.20 -10.90 -0.74
CA ASP A 143 -27.52 -9.84 -1.47
C ASP A 143 -27.92 -8.44 -0.96
N LYS A 144 -29.04 -8.33 -0.25
CA LYS A 144 -29.50 -7.07 0.29
C LYS A 144 -29.05 -6.89 1.75
N ILE A 145 -27.78 -6.51 1.93
CA ILE A 145 -27.26 -6.17 3.27
C ILE A 145 -27.81 -4.80 3.66
N VAL A 146 -28.45 -4.75 4.82
CA VAL A 146 -29.06 -3.53 5.38
C VAL A 146 -28.20 -2.84 6.43
N GLY A 147 -27.17 -3.52 6.94
CA GLY A 147 -26.24 -2.95 7.89
C GLY A 147 -25.27 -3.98 8.46
N ILE A 148 -24.33 -3.51 9.22
CA ILE A 148 -23.34 -4.31 9.95
C ILE A 148 -23.68 -4.29 11.44
N LEU A 149 -23.89 -5.45 12.03
CA LEU A 149 -24.04 -5.60 13.47
C LEU A 149 -22.65 -5.63 14.11
N VAL A 150 -22.29 -4.59 14.83
CA VAL A 150 -21.11 -4.59 15.69
C VAL A 150 -21.52 -5.18 17.04
N VAL A 151 -21.02 -6.38 17.34
CA VAL A 151 -21.44 -7.17 18.52
C VAL A 151 -21.31 -6.38 19.81
N LYS A 152 -20.21 -5.68 20.03
CA LYS A 152 -19.98 -4.85 21.22
C LYS A 152 -21.03 -3.75 21.39
N LYS A 153 -21.37 -3.02 20.31
CA LYS A 153 -22.39 -1.98 20.31
C LYS A 153 -23.78 -2.56 20.57
N PHE A 154 -24.08 -3.71 19.94
CA PHE A 154 -25.34 -4.41 20.14
C PHE A 154 -25.53 -4.85 21.60
N LEU A 155 -24.52 -5.47 22.21
CA LEU A 155 -24.57 -5.91 23.61
C LEU A 155 -24.80 -4.74 24.55
N ALA A 156 -24.06 -3.64 24.39
CA ALA A 156 -24.25 -2.44 25.19
C ALA A 156 -25.70 -1.92 25.08
N ALA A 157 -26.22 -1.78 23.85
CA ALA A 157 -27.55 -1.32 23.57
C ALA A 157 -28.66 -2.29 24.12
N TYR A 158 -28.40 -3.58 24.10
CA TYR A 158 -29.29 -4.59 24.64
C TYR A 158 -29.41 -4.51 26.17
N TYR A 159 -28.29 -4.31 26.87
CA TYR A 159 -28.29 -4.15 28.34
C TYR A 159 -28.97 -2.87 28.78
N GLU A 160 -28.89 -1.79 27.99
CA GLU A 160 -29.65 -0.56 28.26
C GLU A 160 -31.15 -0.74 28.03
N ASN A 161 -31.55 -1.38 26.94
CA ASN A 161 -32.94 -1.61 26.55
C ASN A 161 -33.09 -2.89 25.71
N PRO A 162 -33.50 -4.01 26.33
CA PRO A 162 -33.71 -5.29 25.66
C PRO A 162 -34.77 -5.29 24.55
N ASN A 163 -35.67 -4.30 24.55
CA ASN A 163 -36.73 -4.18 23.55
C ASN A 163 -36.37 -3.23 22.39
N ARG A 164 -35.14 -2.69 22.37
CA ARG A 164 -34.67 -1.82 21.29
C ARG A 164 -34.72 -2.54 19.93
N LYS A 165 -35.16 -1.84 18.89
CA LYS A 165 -35.19 -2.37 17.53
C LYS A 165 -33.75 -2.64 17.04
N VAL A 166 -33.47 -3.86 16.58
CA VAL A 166 -32.14 -4.25 16.09
C VAL A 166 -31.63 -3.32 14.98
N ALA A 167 -32.51 -2.90 14.08
CA ALA A 167 -32.16 -2.00 12.99
C ALA A 167 -31.57 -0.65 13.42
N SER A 168 -31.89 -0.19 14.63
CA SER A 168 -31.40 1.11 15.16
C SER A 168 -29.95 1.05 15.68
N VAL A 169 -29.35 -0.14 15.78
CA VAL A 169 -27.99 -0.35 16.27
C VAL A 169 -27.04 -0.89 15.19
N LEU A 170 -27.50 -0.94 13.95
CA LEU A 170 -26.68 -1.35 12.82
C LEU A 170 -25.87 -0.17 12.29
N ASP A 171 -24.59 -0.41 12.06
CA ASP A 171 -23.74 0.53 11.33
C ASP A 171 -24.01 0.43 9.82
N LYS A 172 -23.76 1.53 9.09
CA LYS A 172 -23.85 1.53 7.63
C LYS A 172 -22.79 0.61 7.04
N PRO A 173 -23.12 -0.21 6.03
CA PRO A 173 -22.13 -1.03 5.36
C PRO A 173 -21.20 -0.16 4.53
N PHE A 174 -19.91 -0.40 4.59
CA PHE A 174 -18.94 0.10 3.64
C PHE A 174 -18.91 -0.85 2.45
N ILE A 175 -19.11 -0.33 1.24
CA ILE A 175 -19.26 -1.11 0.01
C ILE A 175 -18.12 -0.74 -0.92
N VAL A 176 -17.48 -1.76 -1.50
CA VAL A 176 -16.40 -1.62 -2.46
C VAL A 176 -16.62 -2.47 -3.70
N SER A 177 -16.03 -2.07 -4.81
CA SER A 177 -15.99 -2.87 -6.04
C SER A 177 -14.91 -3.95 -5.94
N ARG A 178 -15.09 -5.06 -6.67
CA ARG A 178 -14.08 -6.13 -6.76
C ARG A 178 -12.74 -5.66 -7.33
N ASN A 179 -12.76 -4.64 -8.20
CA ASN A 179 -11.58 -4.16 -8.91
C ASN A 179 -10.85 -3.01 -8.17
N ILE A 180 -11.31 -2.60 -6.99
CA ILE A 180 -10.64 -1.57 -6.20
C ILE A 180 -9.30 -2.09 -5.70
N ARG A 181 -8.29 -1.22 -5.61
CA ARG A 181 -6.97 -1.57 -5.09
C ARG A 181 -7.00 -1.70 -3.58
N MET A 182 -6.03 -2.44 -3.04
CA MET A 182 -5.97 -2.72 -1.60
C MET A 182 -5.63 -1.49 -0.77
N ASP A 183 -4.80 -0.58 -1.28
CA ASP A 183 -4.49 0.71 -0.65
C ASP A 183 -5.75 1.58 -0.48
N ASP A 184 -6.59 1.67 -1.52
CA ASP A 184 -7.87 2.40 -1.47
C ASP A 184 -8.85 1.81 -0.45
N VAL A 185 -8.86 0.48 -0.29
CA VAL A 185 -9.69 -0.19 0.72
C VAL A 185 -9.19 0.13 2.12
N LEU A 186 -7.88 0.12 2.34
CA LEU A 186 -7.27 0.45 3.62
C LEU A 186 -7.59 1.89 4.04
N ASP A 187 -7.50 2.83 3.10
CA ASP A 187 -7.90 4.22 3.32
C ASP A 187 -9.42 4.35 3.56
N GLY A 188 -10.21 3.55 2.86
CA GLY A 188 -11.64 3.44 3.08
C GLY A 188 -11.99 2.96 4.50
N PHE A 189 -11.29 1.96 5.03
CA PHE A 189 -11.46 1.51 6.41
C PHE A 189 -11.18 2.62 7.43
N ARG A 190 -10.14 3.41 7.21
CA ARG A 190 -9.78 4.54 8.07
C ARG A 190 -10.82 5.64 8.02
N SER A 191 -11.24 6.05 6.83
CA SER A 191 -12.19 7.15 6.62
C SER A 191 -13.61 6.83 7.09
N HIS A 192 -14.05 5.58 6.96
CA HIS A 192 -15.38 5.12 7.40
C HIS A 192 -15.38 4.56 8.84
N HIS A 193 -14.24 4.56 9.54
CA HIS A 193 -14.08 3.98 10.88
C HIS A 193 -14.64 2.57 11.00
N THR A 194 -14.37 1.73 10.00
CA THR A 194 -14.83 0.35 9.93
C THR A 194 -13.66 -0.60 9.66
N GLU A 195 -13.83 -1.87 9.97
CA GLU A 195 -12.85 -2.94 9.71
C GLU A 195 -13.42 -4.01 8.78
N ILE A 196 -14.56 -3.73 8.15
CA ILE A 196 -15.20 -4.64 7.21
C ILE A 196 -15.78 -3.86 6.03
N ALA A 197 -15.52 -4.32 4.83
CA ALA A 197 -16.19 -3.87 3.62
C ALA A 197 -16.91 -5.04 2.93
N LEU A 198 -17.98 -4.72 2.24
CA LEU A 198 -18.75 -5.66 1.43
C LEU A 198 -18.35 -5.49 -0.02
N VAL A 199 -17.94 -6.57 -0.65
CA VAL A 199 -17.52 -6.57 -2.05
C VAL A 199 -18.72 -6.84 -2.95
N TYR A 200 -19.03 -5.87 -3.81
CA TYR A 200 -20.13 -5.96 -4.76
C TYR A 200 -19.65 -5.88 -6.20
N GLU A 201 -20.36 -6.57 -7.06
CA GLU A 201 -20.33 -6.35 -8.49
C GLU A 201 -21.75 -6.02 -8.95
N LYS A 202 -21.94 -4.76 -9.40
CA LYS A 202 -23.27 -4.19 -9.65
C LYS A 202 -24.18 -4.31 -8.41
N GLU A 203 -25.23 -5.13 -8.46
CA GLU A 203 -26.16 -5.36 -7.34
C GLU A 203 -25.94 -6.70 -6.62
N THR A 204 -24.96 -7.48 -7.05
CA THR A 204 -24.67 -8.80 -6.48
C THR A 204 -23.57 -8.71 -5.45
N LEU A 205 -23.84 -9.19 -4.24
CA LEU A 205 -22.84 -9.32 -3.19
C LEU A 205 -21.93 -10.51 -3.47
N LEU A 206 -20.66 -10.26 -3.74
CA LEU A 206 -19.65 -11.29 -3.99
C LEU A 206 -19.09 -11.86 -2.69
N GLY A 207 -18.80 -11.00 -1.72
CA GLY A 207 -18.17 -11.42 -0.48
C GLY A 207 -17.95 -10.26 0.49
N ARG A 208 -16.93 -10.41 1.32
CA ARG A 208 -16.45 -9.37 2.26
C ARG A 208 -14.93 -9.32 2.23
N ILE A 209 -14.39 -8.20 2.66
CA ILE A 209 -12.99 -8.04 2.98
C ILE A 209 -12.88 -7.33 4.34
N THR A 210 -11.92 -7.75 5.16
CA THR A 210 -11.66 -7.19 6.49
C THR A 210 -10.27 -6.60 6.56
N THR A 211 -9.99 -5.78 7.57
CA THR A 211 -8.64 -5.26 7.83
C THR A 211 -7.65 -6.41 8.07
N GLU A 212 -8.10 -7.52 8.66
CA GLU A 212 -7.30 -8.72 8.87
C GLU A 212 -6.85 -9.32 7.53
N ASP A 213 -7.79 -9.49 6.55
CA ASP A 213 -7.48 -10.00 5.20
C ASP A 213 -6.45 -9.10 4.49
N VAL A 214 -6.59 -7.77 4.64
CA VAL A 214 -5.68 -6.77 4.06
C VAL A 214 -4.28 -6.85 4.65
N LEU A 215 -4.19 -6.99 5.99
CA LEU A 215 -2.90 -7.12 6.69
C LEU A 215 -2.24 -8.49 6.42
N GLU A 216 -3.03 -9.56 6.32
CA GLU A 216 -2.53 -10.89 5.98
C GLU A 216 -1.89 -10.90 4.59
N GLU A 217 -2.50 -10.24 3.61
CA GLU A 217 -1.92 -10.10 2.27
C GLU A 217 -0.60 -9.32 2.29
N LEU A 218 -0.56 -8.19 3.00
CA LEU A 218 0.66 -7.39 3.12
C LEU A 218 1.79 -8.18 3.79
N VAL A 219 1.51 -8.85 4.90
CA VAL A 219 2.51 -9.64 5.66
C VAL A 219 2.88 -10.92 4.90
N GLY A 220 1.91 -11.57 4.26
CA GLY A 220 2.14 -12.76 3.43
C GLY A 220 3.08 -12.49 2.27
N THR A 221 2.89 -11.38 1.56
CA THR A 221 3.76 -10.94 0.45
C THR A 221 5.20 -10.70 0.92
N ILE A 222 5.39 -10.13 2.11
CA ILE A 222 6.72 -9.92 2.73
C ILE A 222 7.36 -11.26 3.06
N SER A 223 6.61 -12.18 3.67
CA SER A 223 7.12 -13.48 4.13
C SER A 223 7.50 -14.41 2.96
N GLU A 224 6.76 -14.40 1.87
CA GLU A 224 7.05 -15.24 0.68
C GLU A 224 8.33 -14.79 -0.03
N LYS A 225 8.64 -13.50 -0.04
CA LYS A 225 9.86 -12.95 -0.66
C LYS A 225 11.10 -13.22 0.19
N GLY A 226 11.00 -13.01 1.51
CA GLY A 226 12.11 -13.28 2.43
C GLY A 226 12.51 -14.76 2.52
N THR A 227 11.62 -15.69 2.14
CA THR A 227 11.96 -17.14 2.12
C THR A 227 12.71 -17.55 0.85
N LYS A 228 12.48 -16.86 -0.28
CA LYS A 228 13.16 -17.16 -1.56
C LYS A 228 14.61 -16.70 -1.59
N SER A 229 14.97 -15.67 -0.84
CA SER A 229 16.34 -15.14 -0.76
C SER A 229 17.29 -16.03 0.06
N HIS A 230 16.77 -16.91 0.92
CA HIS A 230 17.58 -17.85 1.72
C HIS A 230 17.85 -19.20 1.03
N GLU A 231 17.25 -19.48 -0.13
CA GLU A 231 17.42 -20.74 -0.88
C GLU A 231 18.28 -20.60 -2.14
N ALA A 232 18.85 -19.42 -2.45
CA ALA A 232 19.74 -19.17 -3.57
C ALA A 232 21.17 -18.94 -3.11
#